data_56646ca36b9df05f95d1298ff3a6850f
#
_entry.id   56646ca36b9df05f95d1298ff3a6850f
#
_cell.length_a   1.000
_cell.length_b   1.000
_cell.length_c   1.000
_cell.angle_alpha   90.00
_cell.angle_beta   90.00
_cell.angle_gamma   90.00
#
_symmetry.space_group_name_H-M   'P 1'
#
loop_
_entity.id
_entity.type
_entity.pdbx_description
1 polymer ?
#
loop_
_entity_poly.entity_id
_entity_poly.type
_entity_poly.pdbx_seq_one_letter_code
_entity_poly.pdbx_strand_id
1 'polypeptide(L)'
;MSNTALGTAFLLAVVVILLVCKALTLLLRPLGQPPVVAEMIAGVVLGPSVLGAIAPGMEHHVFPDAMRPVLYVTGQLGLTLFMFRAGYEFPVERIRLSARSAASVSAAGIALPLLLGSGLTWAVHGSVDTSPPGVPLHVTVAFVGVTLAITAFPMLARIITERGLSETRFGTLSLASGALDDVTAWILLAAVVSMARGSAGPVVLAAVGALGLVVVLTVLVRLRPALTRLMDRLSDEYLVLAVLLLLCLASWYTDRIGLYAVFGAFSLGAAFPRTPRMARTLAGLDPLSSTLLLPLFFTYSGLNTDTGLLGDPALLLFAGGCTLAAVIGKLGGCWFAARLSGQDQPTSLRIGTLMNARGLMQLIAINVGLAEGIVSRSMFTVLVVVAVVTTVMATPLLSLWDRLDGGTSEVAPLPKTPLPDPAALT
;
A
#
# COMPACT_ATOMS: atom_id res chain seq x y z
N MET A 1 14.07 -20.51 21.78
CA MET A 1 12.97 -20.40 22.74
C MET A 1 12.06 -21.61 22.61
N SER A 2 11.44 -22.08 23.71
CA SER A 2 10.34 -23.06 23.63
C SER A 2 9.08 -22.40 23.02
N ASN A 3 8.19 -23.19 22.43
CA ASN A 3 6.93 -22.66 21.88
C ASN A 3 6.07 -21.93 22.94
N THR A 4 6.08 -22.42 24.18
CA THR A 4 5.38 -21.78 25.31
C THR A 4 5.97 -20.41 25.63
N ALA A 5 7.30 -20.31 25.71
CA ALA A 5 7.99 -19.04 25.96
C ALA A 5 7.77 -18.04 24.81
N LEU A 6 7.75 -18.52 23.56
CA LEU A 6 7.47 -17.69 22.38
C LEU A 6 6.02 -17.19 22.41
N GLY A 7 5.05 -18.02 22.76
CA GLY A 7 3.66 -17.62 22.90
C GLY A 7 3.45 -16.55 23.97
N THR A 8 4.09 -16.70 25.14
CA THR A 8 4.02 -15.69 26.22
C THR A 8 4.65 -14.37 25.77
N ALA A 9 5.83 -14.41 25.13
CA ALA A 9 6.49 -13.22 24.59
C ALA A 9 5.64 -12.55 23.51
N PHE A 10 4.96 -13.32 22.65
CA PHE A 10 4.06 -12.79 21.63
C PHE A 10 2.89 -12.00 22.23
N LEU A 11 2.24 -12.52 23.28
CA LEU A 11 1.15 -11.80 23.95
C LEU A 11 1.64 -10.48 24.57
N LEU A 12 2.83 -10.46 25.19
CA LEU A 12 3.43 -9.23 25.69
C LEU A 12 3.73 -8.25 24.54
N ALA A 13 4.34 -8.73 23.45
CA ALA A 13 4.63 -7.91 22.29
C ALA A 13 3.35 -7.27 21.71
N VAL A 14 2.26 -8.04 21.59
CA VAL A 14 0.96 -7.52 21.14
C VAL A 14 0.47 -6.38 22.02
N VAL A 15 0.52 -6.53 23.35
CA VAL A 15 0.12 -5.45 24.28
C VAL A 15 0.95 -4.19 24.07
N VAL A 16 2.27 -4.32 23.98
CA VAL A 16 3.18 -3.18 23.77
C VAL A 16 2.89 -2.51 22.44
N ILE A 17 2.75 -3.29 21.37
CA ILE A 17 2.45 -2.77 20.01
C ILE A 17 1.15 -1.97 20.03
N LEU A 18 0.07 -2.53 20.57
CA LEU A 18 -1.23 -1.88 20.58
C LEU A 18 -1.23 -0.58 21.39
N LEU A 19 -0.56 -0.59 22.55
CA LEU A 19 -0.45 0.60 23.40
C LEU A 19 0.33 1.72 22.69
N VAL A 20 1.47 1.40 22.08
CA VAL A 20 2.30 2.40 21.37
C VAL A 20 1.57 2.93 20.14
N CYS A 21 0.95 2.06 19.33
CA CYS A 21 0.13 2.47 18.19
C CYS A 21 -1.01 3.40 18.60
N LYS A 22 -1.71 3.07 19.69
CA LYS A 22 -2.80 3.89 20.21
C LYS A 22 -2.32 5.23 20.74
N ALA A 23 -1.22 5.25 21.50
CA ALA A 23 -0.61 6.46 22.02
C ALA A 23 -0.19 7.42 20.90
N LEU A 24 0.50 6.91 19.86
CA LEU A 24 0.89 7.69 18.69
C LEU A 24 -0.31 8.15 17.86
N THR A 25 -1.35 7.32 17.72
CA THR A 25 -2.59 7.73 17.06
C THR A 25 -3.23 8.93 17.75
N LEU A 26 -3.28 8.93 19.08
CA LEU A 26 -3.81 10.06 19.87
C LEU A 26 -2.92 11.29 19.74
N LEU A 27 -1.60 11.11 19.75
CA LEU A 27 -0.63 12.20 19.62
C LEU A 27 -0.68 12.86 18.23
N LEU A 28 -0.85 12.08 17.17
CA LEU A 28 -0.86 12.58 15.79
C LEU A 28 -2.24 12.99 15.28
N ARG A 29 -3.29 12.68 16.02
CA ARG A 29 -4.67 13.08 15.70
C ARG A 29 -4.87 14.57 15.51
N PRO A 30 -4.32 15.47 16.37
CA PRO A 30 -4.45 16.93 16.18
C PRO A 30 -3.79 17.43 14.89
N LEU A 31 -2.82 16.69 14.35
CA LEU A 31 -2.17 16.98 13.06
C LEU A 31 -2.97 16.46 11.85
N GLY A 32 -4.16 15.89 12.07
CA GLY A 32 -5.00 15.32 11.02
C GLY A 32 -4.42 14.08 10.37
N GLN A 33 -3.48 13.38 11.02
CA GLN A 33 -2.86 12.18 10.46
C GLN A 33 -3.77 10.96 10.60
N PRO A 34 -3.89 10.12 9.55
CA PRO A 34 -4.61 8.86 9.63
C PRO A 34 -3.92 7.88 10.60
N PRO A 35 -4.68 6.99 11.29
CA PRO A 35 -4.11 5.99 12.21
C PRO A 35 -2.98 5.14 11.61
N VAL A 36 -3.07 4.79 10.33
CA VAL A 36 -2.02 4.01 9.63
C VAL A 36 -0.65 4.69 9.68
N VAL A 37 -0.60 6.03 9.61
CA VAL A 37 0.66 6.78 9.76
C VAL A 37 1.24 6.60 11.15
N ALA A 38 0.40 6.66 12.19
CA ALA A 38 0.83 6.41 13.56
C ALA A 38 1.35 4.98 13.75
N GLU A 39 0.71 4.00 13.14
CA GLU A 39 1.13 2.59 13.17
C GLU A 39 2.49 2.37 12.47
N MET A 40 2.71 3.03 11.33
CA MET A 40 4.01 3.01 10.64
C MET A 40 5.12 3.60 11.53
N ILE A 41 4.85 4.74 12.15
CA ILE A 41 5.79 5.40 13.08
C ILE A 41 6.00 4.53 14.32
N ALA A 42 4.94 3.90 14.86
CA ALA A 42 5.03 2.98 15.98
C ALA A 42 5.98 1.82 15.68
N GLY A 43 5.92 1.26 14.47
CA GLY A 43 6.82 0.21 14.05
C GLY A 43 8.29 0.64 14.13
N VAL A 44 8.62 1.83 13.62
CA VAL A 44 9.99 2.39 13.67
C VAL A 44 10.40 2.70 15.12
N VAL A 45 9.48 3.23 15.94
CA VAL A 45 9.73 3.53 17.36
C VAL A 45 9.99 2.28 18.18
N LEU A 46 9.29 1.18 17.90
CA LEU A 46 9.46 -0.10 18.60
C LEU A 46 10.65 -0.90 18.11
N GLY A 47 11.22 -0.54 16.98
CA GLY A 47 12.38 -1.20 16.38
C GLY A 47 13.73 -0.69 16.92
N PRO A 48 14.83 -1.17 16.32
CA PRO A 48 16.20 -0.79 16.71
C PRO A 48 16.46 0.70 16.59
N SER A 49 15.69 1.41 15.78
CA SER A 49 15.82 2.85 15.53
C SER A 49 15.63 3.72 16.78
N VAL A 50 14.68 3.38 17.66
CA VAL A 50 14.37 4.19 18.85
C VAL A 50 14.44 3.33 20.10
N LEU A 51 13.60 2.29 20.21
CA LEU A 51 13.58 1.43 21.41
C LEU A 51 14.92 0.70 21.58
N GLY A 52 15.47 0.14 20.52
CA GLY A 52 16.77 -0.53 20.55
C GLY A 52 17.94 0.42 20.84
N ALA A 53 17.88 1.67 20.36
CA ALA A 53 18.90 2.68 20.66
C ALA A 53 18.86 3.18 22.11
N ILE A 54 17.66 3.33 22.72
CA ILE A 54 17.48 3.84 24.08
C ILE A 54 17.59 2.73 25.11
N ALA A 55 16.98 1.56 24.85
CA ALA A 55 16.87 0.44 25.76
C ALA A 55 17.02 -0.92 25.03
N PRO A 56 18.22 -1.28 24.58
CA PRO A 56 18.43 -2.49 23.78
C PRO A 56 18.02 -3.77 24.50
N GLY A 57 18.21 -3.85 25.82
CA GLY A 57 17.77 -4.98 26.62
C GLY A 57 16.24 -5.15 26.64
N MET A 58 15.49 -4.05 26.63
CA MET A 58 14.02 -4.06 26.57
C MET A 58 13.55 -4.48 25.17
N GLU A 59 14.17 -3.97 24.12
CA GLU A 59 13.85 -4.34 22.73
C GLU A 59 14.01 -5.85 22.53
N HIS A 60 15.16 -6.42 22.89
CA HIS A 60 15.41 -7.87 22.80
C HIS A 60 14.49 -8.72 23.71
N HIS A 61 14.06 -8.17 24.85
CA HIS A 61 13.11 -8.87 25.73
C HIS A 61 11.71 -8.92 25.14
N VAL A 62 11.22 -7.83 24.58
CA VAL A 62 9.87 -7.73 23.99
C VAL A 62 9.84 -8.35 22.59
N PHE A 63 10.89 -8.15 21.80
CA PHE A 63 10.99 -8.60 20.41
C PHE A 63 12.20 -9.51 20.17
N PRO A 64 12.29 -10.70 20.79
CA PRO A 64 13.36 -11.63 20.49
C PRO A 64 13.36 -12.02 19.01
N ASP A 65 14.52 -12.38 18.44
CA ASP A 65 14.63 -12.68 17.00
C ASP A 65 13.66 -13.75 16.51
N ALA A 66 13.32 -14.74 17.35
CA ALA A 66 12.31 -15.75 17.06
C ALA A 66 10.89 -15.18 16.88
N MET A 67 10.65 -13.92 17.30
CA MET A 67 9.35 -13.24 17.14
C MET A 67 9.12 -12.72 15.72
N ARG A 68 10.18 -12.35 15.00
CA ARG A 68 10.08 -11.74 13.66
C ARG A 68 9.24 -12.58 12.68
N PRO A 69 9.46 -13.91 12.52
CA PRO A 69 8.61 -14.74 11.67
C PRO A 69 7.15 -14.78 12.11
N VAL A 70 6.88 -14.76 13.43
CA VAL A 70 5.52 -14.78 13.97
C VAL A 70 4.79 -13.48 13.63
N LEU A 71 5.44 -12.32 13.83
CA LEU A 71 4.90 -11.03 13.45
C LEU A 71 4.66 -10.92 11.93
N TYR A 72 5.58 -11.48 11.12
CA TYR A 72 5.42 -11.52 9.67
C TYR A 72 4.16 -12.29 9.27
N VAL A 73 4.00 -13.54 9.72
CA VAL A 73 2.87 -14.39 9.33
C VAL A 73 1.53 -13.83 9.82
N THR A 74 1.48 -13.36 11.08
CA THR A 74 0.27 -12.75 11.64
C THR A 74 -0.07 -11.41 10.97
N GLY A 75 0.95 -10.61 10.67
CA GLY A 75 0.82 -9.36 9.91
C GLY A 75 0.33 -9.61 8.48
N GLN A 76 0.84 -10.65 7.80
CA GLN A 76 0.37 -11.04 6.46
C GLN A 76 -1.11 -11.39 6.44
N LEU A 77 -1.61 -12.11 7.45
CA LEU A 77 -3.03 -12.41 7.56
C LEU A 77 -3.86 -11.12 7.68
N GLY A 78 -3.43 -10.19 8.52
CA GLY A 78 -4.09 -8.88 8.66
C GLY A 78 -4.09 -8.09 7.35
N LEU A 79 -2.95 -8.12 6.67
CA LEU A 79 -2.76 -7.44 5.40
C LEU A 79 -3.69 -8.00 4.30
N THR A 80 -3.85 -9.32 4.21
CA THR A 80 -4.74 -9.93 3.23
C THR A 80 -6.20 -9.60 3.51
N LEU A 81 -6.64 -9.62 4.77
CA LEU A 81 -7.99 -9.18 5.17
C LEU A 81 -8.24 -7.72 4.81
N PHE A 82 -7.29 -6.85 5.14
CA PHE A 82 -7.38 -5.42 4.81
C PHE A 82 -7.45 -5.18 3.30
N MET A 83 -6.62 -5.87 2.52
CA MET A 83 -6.57 -5.71 1.07
C MET A 83 -7.81 -6.28 0.37
N PHE A 84 -8.37 -7.35 0.89
CA PHE A 84 -9.67 -7.86 0.42
C PHE A 84 -10.77 -6.81 0.59
N ARG A 85 -10.82 -6.18 1.78
CA ARG A 85 -11.76 -5.08 2.02
C ARG A 85 -11.51 -3.90 1.10
N ALA A 86 -10.26 -3.45 0.95
CA ALA A 86 -9.90 -2.37 0.04
C ALA A 86 -10.34 -2.67 -1.40
N GLY A 87 -10.16 -3.92 -1.87
CA GLY A 87 -10.67 -4.38 -3.15
C GLY A 87 -12.20 -4.39 -3.23
N TYR A 88 -12.88 -4.81 -2.17
CA TYR A 88 -14.34 -4.80 -2.12
C TYR A 88 -14.94 -3.39 -2.21
N GLU A 89 -14.29 -2.41 -1.59
CA GLU A 89 -14.70 -1.00 -1.64
C GLU A 89 -14.28 -0.29 -2.95
N PHE A 90 -13.48 -0.96 -3.78
CA PHE A 90 -12.90 -0.40 -4.98
C PHE A 90 -13.94 -0.04 -6.06
N PRO A 91 -14.04 1.24 -6.52
CA PRO A 91 -15.11 1.69 -7.40
C PRO A 91 -14.85 1.37 -8.88
N VAL A 92 -14.82 0.09 -9.26
CA VAL A 92 -14.52 -0.37 -10.64
C VAL A 92 -15.33 0.36 -11.72
N GLU A 93 -16.61 0.66 -11.43
CA GLU A 93 -17.52 1.28 -12.40
C GLU A 93 -17.20 2.76 -12.66
N ARG A 94 -16.77 3.50 -11.62
CA ARG A 94 -16.41 4.92 -11.74
C ARG A 94 -15.12 5.16 -12.53
N ILE A 95 -14.21 4.19 -12.55
CA ILE A 95 -12.92 4.28 -13.28
C ILE A 95 -13.14 4.37 -14.78
N ARG A 96 -14.16 3.69 -15.31
CA ARG A 96 -14.45 3.67 -16.76
C ARG A 96 -14.77 5.06 -17.32
N LEU A 97 -15.33 5.96 -16.51
CA LEU A 97 -15.74 7.31 -16.94
C LEU A 97 -14.56 8.28 -17.10
N SER A 98 -13.44 8.05 -16.41
CA SER A 98 -12.25 8.92 -16.42
C SER A 98 -11.00 8.21 -16.91
N ALA A 99 -11.16 7.07 -17.61
CA ALA A 99 -10.07 6.13 -17.90
C ALA A 99 -8.84 6.78 -18.60
N ARG A 100 -9.05 7.66 -19.56
CA ARG A 100 -7.93 8.33 -20.27
C ARG A 100 -7.12 9.25 -19.35
N SER A 101 -7.80 10.13 -18.62
CA SER A 101 -7.13 11.04 -17.68
C SER A 101 -6.49 10.27 -16.52
N ALA A 102 -7.16 9.23 -16.03
CA ALA A 102 -6.61 8.37 -14.99
C ALA A 102 -5.35 7.62 -15.47
N ALA A 103 -5.38 7.08 -16.69
CA ALA A 103 -4.21 6.41 -17.29
C ALA A 103 -3.05 7.38 -17.53
N SER A 104 -3.31 8.61 -17.98
CA SER A 104 -2.30 9.64 -18.16
C SER A 104 -1.64 10.04 -16.84
N VAL A 105 -2.44 10.30 -15.80
CA VAL A 105 -1.95 10.64 -14.45
C VAL A 105 -1.17 9.49 -13.85
N SER A 106 -1.67 8.26 -13.95
CA SER A 106 -0.98 7.05 -13.50
C SER A 106 0.36 6.85 -14.23
N ALA A 107 0.35 6.90 -15.57
CA ALA A 107 1.57 6.69 -16.36
C ALA A 107 2.67 7.71 -16.03
N ALA A 108 2.33 9.00 -15.95
CA ALA A 108 3.30 10.03 -15.57
C ALA A 108 3.74 9.91 -14.11
N GLY A 109 2.79 9.60 -13.22
CA GLY A 109 3.04 9.37 -11.79
C GLY A 109 3.88 8.13 -11.50
N ILE A 110 3.98 7.18 -12.42
CA ILE A 110 4.89 6.03 -12.36
C ILE A 110 6.21 6.35 -13.06
N ALA A 111 6.17 6.84 -14.29
CA ALA A 111 7.36 6.99 -15.11
C ALA A 111 8.37 7.98 -14.50
N LEU A 112 7.91 9.15 -14.03
CA LEU A 112 8.83 10.17 -13.55
C LEU A 112 9.56 9.77 -12.26
N PRO A 113 8.91 9.31 -11.15
CA PRO A 113 9.65 8.87 -9.97
C PRO A 113 10.46 7.59 -10.23
N LEU A 114 10.03 6.70 -11.13
CA LEU A 114 10.81 5.54 -11.55
C LEU A 114 12.12 5.99 -12.20
N LEU A 115 12.08 6.90 -13.15
CA LEU A 115 13.26 7.42 -13.82
C LEU A 115 14.20 8.18 -12.87
N LEU A 116 13.62 9.05 -12.01
CA LEU A 116 14.41 9.82 -11.04
C LEU A 116 15.06 8.90 -9.99
N GLY A 117 14.32 7.93 -9.45
CA GLY A 117 14.84 6.98 -8.48
C GLY A 117 15.89 6.06 -9.07
N SER A 118 15.64 5.54 -10.27
CA SER A 118 16.63 4.73 -11.01
C SER A 118 17.88 5.52 -11.32
N GLY A 119 17.74 6.74 -11.84
CA GLY A 119 18.86 7.62 -12.16
C GLY A 119 19.71 7.98 -10.93
N LEU A 120 19.05 8.32 -9.82
CA LEU A 120 19.73 8.63 -8.57
C LEU A 120 20.50 7.42 -8.03
N THR A 121 19.87 6.24 -8.02
CA THR A 121 20.52 5.00 -7.55
C THR A 121 21.71 4.63 -8.43
N TRP A 122 21.58 4.81 -9.74
CA TRP A 122 22.69 4.58 -10.67
C TRP A 122 23.84 5.57 -10.44
N ALA A 123 23.53 6.85 -10.21
CA ALA A 123 24.53 7.91 -9.99
C ALA A 123 25.37 7.74 -8.72
N VAL A 124 24.78 7.17 -7.64
CA VAL A 124 25.47 6.93 -6.36
C VAL A 124 26.09 5.54 -6.27
N HIS A 125 26.00 4.74 -7.32
CA HIS A 125 26.58 3.40 -7.33
C HIS A 125 28.08 3.42 -7.01
N GLY A 126 28.49 2.57 -6.06
CA GLY A 126 29.87 2.53 -5.56
C GLY A 126 30.19 3.52 -4.43
N SER A 127 29.33 4.52 -4.17
CA SER A 127 29.49 5.48 -3.07
C SER A 127 28.61 5.15 -1.86
N VAL A 128 27.51 4.44 -2.09
CA VAL A 128 26.53 4.06 -1.07
C VAL A 128 26.25 2.55 -1.16
N ASP A 129 26.13 1.89 -0.01
CA ASP A 129 25.73 0.49 0.06
C ASP A 129 24.24 0.34 -0.25
N THR A 130 23.93 0.12 -1.53
CA THR A 130 22.55 0.04 -2.03
C THR A 130 22.03 -1.39 -2.12
N SER A 131 22.91 -2.38 -2.30
CA SER A 131 22.54 -3.77 -2.55
C SER A 131 23.53 -4.76 -1.94
N PRO A 132 23.07 -5.97 -1.55
CA PRO A 132 23.94 -7.04 -1.13
C PRO A 132 24.95 -7.44 -2.22
N PRO A 133 26.12 -7.99 -1.85
CA PRO A 133 27.09 -8.49 -2.81
C PRO A 133 26.48 -9.52 -3.77
N GLY A 134 26.80 -9.39 -5.06
CA GLY A 134 26.33 -10.31 -6.11
C GLY A 134 24.99 -9.94 -6.77
N VAL A 135 24.29 -8.92 -6.28
CA VAL A 135 23.09 -8.41 -6.95
C VAL A 135 23.48 -7.52 -8.12
N PRO A 136 23.00 -7.79 -9.35
CA PRO A 136 23.31 -6.93 -10.49
C PRO A 136 22.76 -5.50 -10.31
N LEU A 137 23.55 -4.49 -10.61
CA LEU A 137 23.19 -3.08 -10.46
C LEU A 137 21.82 -2.74 -11.07
N HIS A 138 21.53 -3.24 -12.27
CA HIS A 138 20.28 -2.95 -12.97
C HIS A 138 19.04 -3.43 -12.20
N VAL A 139 19.16 -4.49 -11.40
CA VAL A 139 18.08 -5.01 -10.54
C VAL A 139 17.80 -4.03 -9.39
N THR A 140 18.86 -3.60 -8.67
CA THR A 140 18.71 -2.64 -7.57
C THR A 140 18.20 -1.29 -8.08
N VAL A 141 18.74 -0.79 -9.19
CA VAL A 141 18.29 0.45 -9.85
C VAL A 141 16.81 0.37 -10.22
N ALA A 142 16.38 -0.72 -10.87
CA ALA A 142 14.98 -0.92 -11.22
C ALA A 142 14.10 -1.05 -9.96
N PHE A 143 14.56 -1.78 -8.94
CA PHE A 143 13.82 -1.95 -7.68
C PHE A 143 13.55 -0.62 -6.98
N VAL A 144 14.59 0.20 -6.80
CA VAL A 144 14.44 1.52 -6.16
C VAL A 144 13.52 2.41 -6.98
N GLY A 145 13.69 2.45 -8.30
CA GLY A 145 12.81 3.21 -9.19
C GLY A 145 11.34 2.79 -9.05
N VAL A 146 11.07 1.49 -9.10
CA VAL A 146 9.71 0.94 -8.92
C VAL A 146 9.16 1.28 -7.53
N THR A 147 9.96 1.10 -6.48
CA THR A 147 9.53 1.38 -5.09
C THR A 147 9.19 2.86 -4.90
N LEU A 148 9.96 3.78 -5.51
CA LEU A 148 9.66 5.21 -5.48
C LEU A 148 8.46 5.59 -6.37
N ALA A 149 8.04 4.74 -7.29
CA ALA A 149 6.89 4.97 -8.15
C ALA A 149 5.55 4.52 -7.54
N ILE A 150 5.57 3.65 -6.54
CA ILE A 150 4.35 3.08 -5.93
C ILE A 150 3.52 4.16 -5.24
N THR A 151 2.21 4.20 -5.53
CA THR A 151 1.19 4.90 -4.74
C THR A 151 0.48 3.87 -3.86
N ALA A 152 0.11 4.21 -2.64
CA ALA A 152 -0.70 3.33 -1.80
C ALA A 152 -2.19 3.62 -1.99
N PHE A 153 -2.86 2.91 -2.92
CA PHE A 153 -4.29 3.07 -3.16
C PHE A 153 -5.14 3.00 -1.88
N PRO A 154 -4.94 2.03 -0.96
CA PRO A 154 -5.74 1.96 0.26
C PRO A 154 -5.59 3.21 1.15
N MET A 155 -4.37 3.77 1.23
CA MET A 155 -4.11 5.00 1.97
C MET A 155 -4.75 6.21 1.29
N LEU A 156 -4.60 6.30 -0.03
CA LEU A 156 -5.23 7.31 -0.86
C LEU A 156 -6.76 7.30 -0.70
N ALA A 157 -7.37 6.12 -0.81
CA ALA A 157 -8.82 5.94 -0.65
C ALA A 157 -9.28 6.36 0.75
N ARG A 158 -8.51 6.03 1.78
CA ARG A 158 -8.80 6.41 3.16
C ARG A 158 -8.74 7.93 3.35
N ILE A 159 -7.68 8.60 2.89
CA ILE A 159 -7.57 10.07 2.97
C ILE A 159 -8.75 10.74 2.25
N ILE A 160 -9.12 10.26 1.07
CA ILE A 160 -10.23 10.79 0.27
C ILE A 160 -11.56 10.60 1.02
N THR A 161 -11.79 9.44 1.61
CA THR A 161 -13.04 9.14 2.34
C THR A 161 -13.14 9.93 3.64
N GLU A 162 -12.08 9.95 4.46
CA GLU A 162 -12.06 10.67 5.74
C GLU A 162 -12.21 12.19 5.57
N ARG A 163 -11.77 12.74 4.43
CA ARG A 163 -11.95 14.15 4.09
C ARG A 163 -13.22 14.47 3.31
N GLY A 164 -14.08 13.48 3.04
CA GLY A 164 -15.32 13.68 2.29
C GLY A 164 -15.11 14.03 0.82
N LEU A 165 -13.95 13.68 0.24
CA LEU A 165 -13.55 14.05 -1.12
C LEU A 165 -13.99 13.03 -2.19
N SER A 166 -14.67 11.93 -1.79
CA SER A 166 -15.02 10.81 -2.68
C SER A 166 -15.90 11.21 -3.87
N GLU A 167 -16.73 12.23 -3.71
CA GLU A 167 -17.64 12.74 -4.75
C GLU A 167 -17.03 13.93 -5.52
N THR A 168 -15.82 14.37 -5.20
CA THR A 168 -15.15 15.45 -5.91
C THR A 168 -14.49 14.92 -7.20
N ARG A 169 -14.34 15.81 -8.19
CA ARG A 169 -13.72 15.47 -9.46
C ARG A 169 -12.26 14.99 -9.29
N PHE A 170 -11.48 15.69 -8.45
CA PHE A 170 -10.10 15.30 -8.18
C PHE A 170 -9.99 14.04 -7.31
N GLY A 171 -10.91 13.85 -6.35
CA GLY A 171 -10.96 12.62 -5.55
C GLY A 171 -11.24 11.39 -6.41
N THR A 172 -12.27 11.46 -7.27
CA THR A 172 -12.61 10.37 -8.20
C THR A 172 -11.46 10.07 -9.18
N LEU A 173 -10.82 11.10 -9.75
CA LEU A 173 -9.70 10.93 -10.66
C LEU A 173 -8.47 10.34 -9.96
N SER A 174 -8.16 10.81 -8.75
CA SER A 174 -7.07 10.26 -7.94
C SER A 174 -7.31 8.80 -7.57
N LEU A 175 -8.54 8.42 -7.18
CA LEU A 175 -8.89 7.02 -6.91
C LEU A 175 -8.71 6.14 -8.15
N ALA A 176 -9.17 6.60 -9.30
CA ALA A 176 -9.01 5.87 -10.56
C ALA A 176 -7.53 5.71 -10.95
N SER A 177 -6.74 6.78 -10.80
CA SER A 177 -5.29 6.75 -11.10
C SER A 177 -4.53 5.87 -10.12
N GLY A 178 -4.80 5.98 -8.81
CA GLY A 178 -4.15 5.17 -7.78
C GLY A 178 -4.43 3.68 -7.93
N ALA A 179 -5.61 3.35 -8.41
CA ALA A 179 -5.99 1.98 -8.72
C ALA A 179 -5.19 1.38 -9.88
N LEU A 180 -4.98 2.16 -10.95
CA LEU A 180 -4.12 1.75 -12.06
C LEU A 180 -2.66 1.64 -11.60
N ASP A 181 -2.22 2.56 -10.73
CA ASP A 181 -0.89 2.52 -10.14
C ASP A 181 -0.65 1.22 -9.37
N ASP A 182 -1.59 0.79 -8.53
CA ASP A 182 -1.45 -0.45 -7.75
C ASP A 182 -1.25 -1.67 -8.65
N VAL A 183 -2.10 -1.83 -9.67
CA VAL A 183 -1.96 -2.94 -10.63
C VAL A 183 -0.61 -2.89 -11.35
N THR A 184 -0.22 -1.70 -11.82
CA THR A 184 1.04 -1.52 -12.55
C THR A 184 2.25 -1.77 -11.63
N ALA A 185 2.19 -1.29 -10.38
CA ALA A 185 3.24 -1.48 -9.40
C ALA A 185 3.51 -2.97 -9.11
N TRP A 186 2.47 -3.79 -8.99
CA TRP A 186 2.63 -5.23 -8.79
C TRP A 186 3.28 -5.92 -9.98
N ILE A 187 2.90 -5.53 -11.20
CA ILE A 187 3.51 -6.06 -12.43
C ILE A 187 5.01 -5.67 -12.49
N LEU A 188 5.33 -4.41 -12.21
CA LEU A 188 6.70 -3.93 -12.20
C LEU A 188 7.54 -4.61 -11.10
N LEU A 189 6.98 -4.77 -9.90
CA LEU A 189 7.66 -5.46 -8.80
C LEU A 189 7.95 -6.92 -9.16
N ALA A 190 6.96 -7.63 -9.70
CA ALA A 190 7.15 -9.01 -10.15
C ALA A 190 8.23 -9.12 -11.25
N ALA A 191 8.28 -8.16 -12.18
CA ALA A 191 9.31 -8.10 -13.21
C ALA A 191 10.72 -7.92 -12.59
N VAL A 192 10.87 -7.02 -11.63
CA VAL A 192 12.16 -6.79 -10.95
C VAL A 192 12.61 -8.01 -10.14
N VAL A 193 11.70 -8.63 -9.38
CA VAL A 193 12.01 -9.86 -8.65
C VAL A 193 12.43 -10.99 -9.58
N SER A 194 11.78 -11.09 -10.73
CA SER A 194 12.15 -12.06 -11.77
C SER A 194 13.53 -11.80 -12.35
N MET A 195 13.88 -10.53 -12.60
CA MET A 195 15.23 -10.14 -13.00
C MET A 195 16.27 -10.53 -11.92
N ALA A 196 15.94 -10.34 -10.64
CA ALA A 196 16.79 -10.72 -9.53
C ALA A 196 17.08 -12.24 -9.47
N ARG A 197 16.06 -13.05 -9.76
CA ARG A 197 16.16 -14.51 -9.77
C ARG A 197 16.89 -15.08 -11.01
N GLY A 198 17.20 -14.25 -12.00
CA GLY A 198 17.98 -14.61 -13.19
C GLY A 198 17.36 -15.71 -14.08
N SER A 199 16.04 -15.95 -13.96
CA SER A 199 15.36 -16.99 -14.73
C SER A 199 14.04 -16.47 -15.32
N ALA A 200 13.76 -16.82 -16.58
CA ALA A 200 12.49 -16.47 -17.21
C ALA A 200 11.31 -17.29 -16.68
N GLY A 201 11.57 -18.41 -16.02
CA GLY A 201 10.54 -19.31 -15.49
C GLY A 201 9.54 -18.61 -14.56
N PRO A 202 9.97 -17.84 -13.54
CA PRO A 202 9.08 -17.07 -12.68
C PRO A 202 8.23 -16.03 -13.45
N VAL A 203 8.79 -15.36 -14.47
CA VAL A 203 8.02 -14.41 -15.30
C VAL A 203 6.92 -15.12 -16.07
N VAL A 204 7.24 -16.24 -16.70
CA VAL A 204 6.27 -17.04 -17.45
C VAL A 204 5.19 -17.56 -16.51
N LEU A 205 5.57 -18.09 -15.34
CA LEU A 205 4.63 -18.56 -14.33
C LEU A 205 3.72 -17.41 -13.84
N ALA A 206 4.29 -16.26 -13.55
CA ALA A 206 3.52 -15.07 -13.12
C ALA A 206 2.59 -14.58 -14.23
N ALA A 207 3.04 -14.54 -15.49
CA ALA A 207 2.21 -14.10 -16.62
C ALA A 207 1.06 -15.07 -16.91
N VAL A 208 1.35 -16.38 -16.98
CA VAL A 208 0.33 -17.43 -17.19
C VAL A 208 -0.64 -17.49 -16.01
N GLY A 209 -0.10 -17.42 -14.79
CA GLY A 209 -0.92 -17.40 -13.58
C GLY A 209 -1.77 -16.13 -13.48
N ALA A 210 -1.24 -14.95 -13.85
CA ALA A 210 -2.02 -13.70 -13.93
C ALA A 210 -3.16 -13.83 -14.94
N LEU A 211 -2.91 -14.42 -16.10
CA LEU A 211 -3.97 -14.70 -17.08
C LEU A 211 -5.04 -15.62 -16.50
N GLY A 212 -4.63 -16.69 -15.82
CA GLY A 212 -5.54 -17.60 -15.11
C GLY A 212 -6.37 -16.86 -14.05
N LEU A 213 -5.74 -15.97 -13.27
CA LEU A 213 -6.44 -15.14 -12.30
C LEU A 213 -7.48 -14.23 -12.98
N VAL A 214 -7.12 -13.56 -14.07
CA VAL A 214 -8.06 -12.71 -14.84
C VAL A 214 -9.26 -13.52 -15.33
N VAL A 215 -9.05 -14.74 -15.81
CA VAL A 215 -10.14 -15.65 -16.22
C VAL A 215 -11.03 -15.97 -15.03
N VAL A 216 -10.46 -16.41 -13.89
CA VAL A 216 -11.22 -16.72 -12.66
C VAL A 216 -12.01 -15.52 -12.18
N LEU A 217 -11.39 -14.34 -12.10
CA LEU A 217 -12.07 -13.11 -11.67
C LEU A 217 -13.20 -12.69 -12.64
N THR A 218 -12.97 -12.85 -13.95
CA THR A 218 -14.01 -12.58 -14.96
C THR A 218 -15.21 -13.52 -14.80
N VAL A 219 -14.95 -14.80 -14.57
CA VAL A 219 -15.99 -15.80 -14.28
C VAL A 219 -16.72 -15.44 -12.99
N LEU A 220 -15.98 -15.08 -11.93
CA LEU A 220 -16.57 -14.66 -10.64
C LEU A 220 -17.48 -13.45 -10.80
N VAL A 221 -17.05 -12.44 -11.57
CA VAL A 221 -17.85 -11.24 -11.87
C VAL A 221 -19.12 -11.61 -12.65
N ARG A 222 -19.03 -12.50 -13.63
CA ARG A 222 -20.21 -12.97 -14.39
C ARG A 222 -21.17 -13.79 -13.55
N LEU A 223 -20.64 -14.53 -12.57
CA LEU A 223 -21.42 -15.36 -11.66
C LEU A 223 -21.93 -14.59 -10.43
N ARG A 224 -21.67 -13.28 -10.30
CA ARG A 224 -22.13 -12.47 -9.17
C ARG A 224 -23.61 -12.69 -8.80
N PRO A 225 -24.59 -12.74 -9.74
CA PRO A 225 -25.97 -12.98 -9.38
C PRO A 225 -26.23 -14.36 -8.76
N ALA A 226 -25.53 -15.39 -9.23
CA ALA A 226 -25.63 -16.74 -8.67
C ALA A 226 -24.96 -16.81 -7.28
N LEU A 227 -23.79 -16.18 -7.14
CA LEU A 227 -23.07 -16.10 -5.87
C LEU A 227 -23.89 -15.33 -4.82
N THR A 228 -24.52 -14.23 -5.19
CA THR A 228 -25.42 -13.50 -4.28
C THR A 228 -26.53 -14.40 -3.75
N ARG A 229 -27.21 -15.14 -4.64
CA ARG A 229 -28.28 -16.08 -4.23
C ARG A 229 -27.76 -17.20 -3.33
N LEU A 230 -26.53 -17.70 -3.59
CA LEU A 230 -25.91 -18.69 -2.75
C LEU A 230 -25.57 -18.11 -1.36
N MET A 231 -24.96 -16.92 -1.33
CA MET A 231 -24.62 -16.24 -0.10
C MET A 231 -25.85 -15.94 0.77
N ASP A 232 -26.97 -15.59 0.16
CA ASP A 232 -28.23 -15.32 0.88
C ASP A 232 -28.80 -16.57 1.56
N ARG A 233 -28.42 -17.78 1.10
CA ARG A 233 -28.84 -19.06 1.69
C ARG A 233 -27.94 -19.54 2.83
N LEU A 234 -26.70 -19.01 2.92
CA LEU A 234 -25.74 -19.41 3.96
C LEU A 234 -26.11 -18.71 5.28
N SER A 235 -25.83 -19.33 6.42
CA SER A 235 -25.79 -18.61 7.70
C SER A 235 -24.62 -17.62 7.72
N ASP A 236 -24.62 -16.66 8.66
CA ASP A 236 -23.53 -15.68 8.76
C ASP A 236 -22.19 -16.34 9.05
N GLU A 237 -22.17 -17.41 9.85
CA GLU A 237 -20.98 -18.21 10.14
C GLU A 237 -20.39 -18.85 8.88
N TYR A 238 -21.22 -19.53 8.08
CA TYR A 238 -20.77 -20.14 6.82
C TYR A 238 -20.37 -19.10 5.77
N LEU A 239 -20.98 -17.92 5.80
CA LEU A 239 -20.57 -16.82 4.93
C LEU A 239 -19.16 -16.32 5.28
N VAL A 240 -18.87 -16.10 6.58
CA VAL A 240 -17.53 -15.73 7.05
C VAL A 240 -16.52 -16.81 6.68
N LEU A 241 -16.84 -18.09 6.93
CA LEU A 241 -15.97 -19.21 6.59
C LEU A 241 -15.67 -19.24 5.08
N ALA A 242 -16.67 -19.10 4.23
CA ALA A 242 -16.51 -19.12 2.78
C ALA A 242 -15.62 -17.95 2.30
N VAL A 243 -15.81 -16.75 2.86
CA VAL A 243 -14.98 -15.58 2.56
C VAL A 243 -13.54 -15.82 2.94
N LEU A 244 -13.28 -16.32 4.16
CA LEU A 244 -11.91 -16.59 4.62
C LEU A 244 -11.23 -17.69 3.79
N LEU A 245 -11.94 -18.75 3.43
CA LEU A 245 -11.41 -19.81 2.58
C LEU A 245 -11.04 -19.29 1.18
N LEU A 246 -11.93 -18.52 0.55
CA LEU A 246 -11.68 -17.94 -0.76
C LEU A 246 -10.54 -16.91 -0.71
N LEU A 247 -10.48 -16.09 0.34
CA LEU A 247 -9.42 -15.13 0.58
C LEU A 247 -8.06 -15.83 0.70
N CYS A 248 -7.96 -16.84 1.57
CA CYS A 248 -6.72 -17.58 1.75
C CYS A 248 -6.30 -18.31 0.47
N LEU A 249 -7.26 -18.90 -0.26
CA LEU A 249 -6.99 -19.58 -1.53
C LEU A 249 -6.49 -18.61 -2.61
N ALA A 250 -7.14 -17.46 -2.77
CA ALA A 250 -6.73 -16.44 -3.73
C ALA A 250 -5.34 -15.87 -3.38
N SER A 251 -5.10 -15.60 -2.10
CA SER A 251 -3.82 -15.11 -1.59
C SER A 251 -2.70 -16.15 -1.78
N TRP A 252 -2.97 -17.42 -1.44
CA TRP A 252 -2.02 -18.52 -1.67
C TRP A 252 -1.71 -18.69 -3.15
N TYR A 253 -2.73 -18.66 -4.01
CA TYR A 253 -2.54 -18.79 -5.44
C TYR A 253 -1.64 -17.69 -6.01
N THR A 254 -1.92 -16.43 -5.69
CA THR A 254 -1.12 -15.31 -6.22
C THR A 254 0.29 -15.29 -5.65
N ASP A 255 0.47 -15.66 -4.38
CA ASP A 255 1.79 -15.80 -3.79
C ASP A 255 2.60 -16.90 -4.49
N ARG A 256 1.96 -18.04 -4.78
CA ARG A 256 2.59 -19.18 -5.47
C ARG A 256 3.06 -18.86 -6.89
N ILE A 257 2.37 -17.96 -7.59
CA ILE A 257 2.76 -17.51 -8.94
C ILE A 257 3.68 -16.28 -8.93
N GLY A 258 4.09 -15.78 -7.73
CA GLY A 258 5.01 -14.66 -7.59
C GLY A 258 4.36 -13.27 -7.69
N LEU A 259 3.02 -13.18 -7.59
CA LEU A 259 2.28 -11.90 -7.57
C LEU A 259 1.92 -11.43 -6.15
N TYR A 260 2.43 -12.11 -5.13
CA TYR A 260 2.17 -11.85 -3.71
C TYR A 260 0.71 -12.01 -3.24
N ALA A 261 0.55 -12.49 -2.00
CA ALA A 261 -0.74 -12.81 -1.37
C ALA A 261 -1.73 -11.63 -1.38
N VAL A 262 -1.22 -10.43 -1.21
CA VAL A 262 -1.98 -9.17 -1.11
C VAL A 262 -2.73 -8.83 -2.38
N PHE A 263 -2.12 -9.14 -3.53
CA PHE A 263 -2.74 -8.91 -4.84
C PHE A 263 -3.95 -9.82 -5.07
N GLY A 264 -3.85 -11.10 -4.66
CA GLY A 264 -4.97 -12.05 -4.73
C GLY A 264 -6.13 -11.61 -3.85
N ALA A 265 -5.82 -11.19 -2.63
CA ALA A 265 -6.81 -10.64 -1.70
C ALA A 265 -7.57 -9.45 -2.29
N PHE A 266 -6.84 -8.44 -2.78
CA PHE A 266 -7.42 -7.24 -3.40
C PHE A 266 -8.26 -7.58 -4.63
N SER A 267 -7.73 -8.39 -5.53
CA SER A 267 -8.38 -8.78 -6.78
C SER A 267 -9.68 -9.56 -6.52
N LEU A 268 -9.65 -10.49 -5.56
CA LEU A 268 -10.84 -11.21 -5.13
C LEU A 268 -11.89 -10.24 -4.57
N GLY A 269 -11.49 -9.32 -3.69
CA GLY A 269 -12.38 -8.29 -3.13
C GLY A 269 -13.04 -7.45 -4.21
N ALA A 270 -12.29 -6.98 -5.20
CA ALA A 270 -12.80 -6.20 -6.33
C ALA A 270 -13.81 -6.97 -7.20
N ALA A 271 -13.65 -8.29 -7.32
CA ALA A 271 -14.55 -9.16 -8.07
C ALA A 271 -15.78 -9.62 -7.26
N PHE A 272 -15.76 -9.50 -5.93
CA PHE A 272 -16.78 -10.07 -5.06
C PHE A 272 -18.17 -9.37 -5.23
N PRO A 273 -19.30 -10.09 -4.97
CA PRO A 273 -20.65 -9.49 -5.01
C PRO A 273 -20.80 -8.41 -3.92
N ARG A 274 -21.27 -7.23 -4.30
CA ARG A 274 -21.53 -6.12 -3.39
C ARG A 274 -22.94 -6.17 -2.84
N THR A 275 -23.11 -6.70 -1.64
CA THR A 275 -24.40 -6.80 -0.96
C THR A 275 -24.35 -6.15 0.41
N PRO A 276 -25.47 -5.61 0.95
CA PRO A 276 -25.50 -5.04 2.29
C PRO A 276 -25.12 -6.06 3.38
N ARG A 277 -25.41 -7.35 3.14
CA ARG A 277 -25.04 -8.43 4.05
C ARG A 277 -23.52 -8.63 4.06
N MET A 278 -22.87 -8.69 2.89
CA MET A 278 -21.44 -8.82 2.78
C MET A 278 -20.71 -7.61 3.39
N ALA A 279 -21.21 -6.41 3.18
CA ALA A 279 -20.65 -5.21 3.80
C ALA A 279 -20.67 -5.29 5.34
N ARG A 280 -21.75 -5.81 5.95
CA ARG A 280 -21.84 -6.04 7.40
C ARG A 280 -20.85 -7.13 7.87
N THR A 281 -20.74 -8.22 7.12
CA THR A 281 -19.77 -9.29 7.42
C THR A 281 -18.33 -8.76 7.45
N LEU A 282 -17.96 -7.96 6.45
CA LEU A 282 -16.62 -7.33 6.40
C LEU A 282 -16.42 -6.33 7.52
N ALA A 283 -17.43 -5.51 7.83
CA ALA A 283 -17.36 -4.58 8.94
C ALA A 283 -17.12 -5.29 10.29
N GLY A 284 -17.58 -6.53 10.45
CA GLY A 284 -17.30 -7.37 11.60
C GLY A 284 -15.84 -7.86 11.69
N LEU A 285 -15.18 -8.02 10.55
CA LEU A 285 -13.76 -8.46 10.49
C LEU A 285 -12.77 -7.29 10.59
N ASP A 286 -13.21 -6.07 10.32
CA ASP A 286 -12.36 -4.89 10.33
C ASP A 286 -11.60 -4.62 11.63
N PRO A 287 -12.25 -4.66 12.82
CA PRO A 287 -11.54 -4.39 14.05
C PRO A 287 -10.37 -5.37 14.27
N LEU A 288 -10.55 -6.64 13.88
CA LEU A 288 -9.48 -7.64 13.96
C LEU A 288 -8.33 -7.29 13.01
N SER A 289 -8.64 -6.96 11.77
CA SER A 289 -7.62 -6.62 10.78
C SER A 289 -6.92 -5.30 11.11
N SER A 290 -7.68 -4.22 11.29
CA SER A 290 -7.12 -2.87 11.42
C SER A 290 -6.56 -2.56 12.80
N THR A 291 -7.16 -3.10 13.87
CA THR A 291 -6.73 -2.77 15.24
C THR A 291 -5.68 -3.73 15.78
N LEU A 292 -5.71 -5.01 15.36
CA LEU A 292 -4.78 -6.01 15.88
C LEU A 292 -3.72 -6.39 14.86
N LEU A 293 -4.12 -6.87 13.69
CA LEU A 293 -3.19 -7.56 12.80
C LEU A 293 -2.31 -6.60 11.98
N LEU A 294 -2.83 -5.48 11.49
CA LEU A 294 -2.03 -4.49 10.75
C LEU A 294 -0.91 -3.86 11.59
N PRO A 295 -1.12 -3.47 12.86
CA PRO A 295 -0.03 -3.02 13.72
C PRO A 295 1.13 -4.02 13.84
N LEU A 296 0.85 -5.34 13.80
CA LEU A 296 1.91 -6.36 13.81
C LEU A 296 2.76 -6.32 12.55
N PHE A 297 2.13 -6.11 11.38
CA PHE A 297 2.85 -5.93 10.12
C PHE A 297 3.76 -4.69 10.15
N PHE A 298 3.25 -3.55 10.62
CA PHE A 298 4.05 -2.33 10.70
C PHE A 298 5.21 -2.47 11.69
N THR A 299 4.98 -3.15 12.81
CA THR A 299 6.04 -3.45 13.78
C THR A 299 7.10 -4.37 13.18
N TYR A 300 6.70 -5.42 12.46
CA TYR A 300 7.66 -6.27 11.73
C TYR A 300 8.53 -5.45 10.78
N SER A 301 7.92 -4.54 10.01
CA SER A 301 8.63 -3.64 9.10
C SER A 301 9.59 -2.72 9.86
N GLY A 302 9.14 -2.17 10.99
CA GLY A 302 9.95 -1.29 11.86
C GLY A 302 11.12 -2.01 12.52
N LEU A 303 10.95 -3.26 12.96
CA LEU A 303 12.04 -4.09 13.51
C LEU A 303 13.17 -4.39 12.50
N ASN A 304 12.91 -4.21 11.21
CA ASN A 304 13.93 -4.31 10.17
C ASN A 304 14.51 -2.94 9.78
N THR A 305 14.01 -1.84 10.37
CA THR A 305 14.43 -0.47 10.08
C THR A 305 15.43 0.00 11.13
N ASP A 306 16.63 0.35 10.71
CA ASP A 306 17.68 0.87 11.59
C ASP A 306 18.10 2.29 11.12
N THR A 307 17.48 3.31 11.72
CA THR A 307 17.80 4.71 11.41
C THR A 307 19.19 5.13 11.88
N GLY A 308 19.85 4.36 12.74
CA GLY A 308 21.25 4.58 13.12
C GLY A 308 22.19 4.50 11.92
N LEU A 309 21.82 3.73 10.89
CA LEU A 309 22.55 3.66 9.62
C LEU A 309 22.55 5.00 8.87
N LEU A 310 21.57 5.87 9.08
CA LEU A 310 21.51 7.22 8.50
C LEU A 310 22.50 8.21 9.14
N GLY A 311 23.26 7.79 10.15
CA GLY A 311 24.39 8.55 10.67
C GLY A 311 25.53 8.72 9.67
N ASP A 312 25.58 7.88 8.61
CA ASP A 312 26.48 8.10 7.46
C ASP A 312 25.96 9.28 6.61
N PRO A 313 26.74 10.38 6.45
CA PRO A 313 26.34 11.55 5.68
C PRO A 313 25.98 11.21 4.21
N ALA A 314 26.67 10.25 3.60
CA ALA A 314 26.41 9.83 2.22
C ALA A 314 25.04 9.15 2.11
N LEU A 315 24.71 8.27 3.05
CA LEU A 315 23.41 7.59 3.10
C LEU A 315 22.29 8.55 3.43
N LEU A 316 22.52 9.50 4.34
CA LEU A 316 21.55 10.56 4.68
C LEU A 316 21.25 11.46 3.47
N LEU A 317 22.28 11.89 2.75
CA LEU A 317 22.13 12.70 1.52
C LEU A 317 21.37 11.91 0.45
N PHE A 318 21.67 10.63 0.29
CA PHE A 318 20.97 9.76 -0.62
C PHE A 318 19.49 9.58 -0.23
N ALA A 319 19.18 9.41 1.06
CA ALA A 319 17.80 9.36 1.57
C ALA A 319 17.03 10.64 1.28
N GLY A 320 17.68 11.80 1.48
CA GLY A 320 17.14 13.10 1.09
C GLY A 320 16.87 13.21 -0.41
N GLY A 321 17.83 12.77 -1.23
CA GLY A 321 17.70 12.70 -2.68
C GLY A 321 16.54 11.79 -3.13
N CYS A 322 16.41 10.59 -2.55
CA CYS A 322 15.31 9.67 -2.80
C CYS A 322 13.97 10.28 -2.40
N THR A 323 13.90 10.97 -1.24
CA THR A 323 12.68 11.65 -0.80
C THR A 323 12.30 12.76 -1.78
N LEU A 324 13.25 13.58 -2.20
CA LEU A 324 13.01 14.65 -3.16
C LEU A 324 12.59 14.10 -4.53
N ALA A 325 13.29 13.07 -5.03
CA ALA A 325 12.94 12.39 -6.28
C ALA A 325 11.52 11.78 -6.21
N ALA A 326 11.17 11.20 -5.08
CA ALA A 326 9.85 10.63 -4.83
C ALA A 326 8.75 11.70 -4.87
N VAL A 327 8.96 12.83 -4.17
CA VAL A 327 7.99 13.93 -4.09
C VAL A 327 7.87 14.66 -5.43
N ILE A 328 8.99 15.11 -6.00
CA ILE A 328 8.99 15.83 -7.29
C ILE A 328 8.45 14.91 -8.40
N GLY A 329 8.90 13.67 -8.43
CA GLY A 329 8.48 12.71 -9.43
C GLY A 329 6.98 12.44 -9.38
N LYS A 330 6.45 12.14 -8.20
CA LYS A 330 5.04 11.75 -8.04
C LYS A 330 4.11 12.96 -8.12
N LEU A 331 4.32 13.96 -7.26
CA LEU A 331 3.51 15.17 -7.23
C LEU A 331 3.61 15.92 -8.57
N GLY A 332 4.84 16.15 -9.06
CA GLY A 332 5.07 16.87 -10.30
C GLY A 332 4.55 16.12 -11.53
N GLY A 333 4.81 14.81 -11.64
CA GLY A 333 4.34 13.99 -12.75
C GLY A 333 2.81 13.93 -12.83
N CYS A 334 2.15 13.67 -11.70
CA CYS A 334 0.68 13.62 -11.64
C CYS A 334 0.05 15.00 -11.87
N TRP A 335 0.62 16.07 -11.30
CA TRP A 335 0.19 17.43 -11.55
C TRP A 335 0.27 17.79 -13.03
N PHE A 336 1.42 17.54 -13.66
CA PHE A 336 1.63 17.84 -15.08
C PHE A 336 0.65 17.08 -15.98
N ALA A 337 0.48 15.77 -15.75
CA ALA A 337 -0.46 14.96 -16.51
C ALA A 337 -1.92 15.39 -16.31
N ALA A 338 -2.29 15.77 -15.09
CA ALA A 338 -3.62 16.31 -14.80
C ALA A 338 -3.87 17.63 -15.54
N ARG A 339 -2.87 18.53 -15.58
CA ARG A 339 -2.92 19.78 -16.39
C ARG A 339 -3.11 19.49 -17.86
N LEU A 340 -2.33 18.58 -18.43
CA LEU A 340 -2.47 18.16 -19.82
C LEU A 340 -3.83 17.52 -20.14
N SER A 341 -4.43 16.89 -19.13
CA SER A 341 -5.78 16.31 -19.21
C SER A 341 -6.90 17.34 -19.04
N GLY A 342 -6.58 18.66 -19.01
CA GLY A 342 -7.55 19.75 -18.93
C GLY A 342 -8.08 20.05 -17.54
N GLN A 343 -7.40 19.57 -16.47
CA GLN A 343 -7.75 19.98 -15.10
C GLN A 343 -7.17 21.38 -14.82
N ASP A 344 -7.89 22.16 -13.98
CA ASP A 344 -7.42 23.45 -13.49
C ASP A 344 -6.23 23.30 -12.52
N GLN A 345 -5.54 24.40 -12.25
CA GLN A 345 -4.34 24.40 -11.42
C GLN A 345 -4.58 23.88 -9.99
N PRO A 346 -5.60 24.33 -9.24
CA PRO A 346 -5.88 23.81 -7.88
C PRO A 346 -6.21 22.32 -7.86
N THR A 347 -7.05 21.87 -8.77
CA THR A 347 -7.40 20.44 -8.92
C THR A 347 -6.17 19.59 -9.22
N SER A 348 -5.30 20.03 -10.12
CA SER A 348 -4.09 19.31 -10.48
C SER A 348 -3.09 19.19 -9.34
N LEU A 349 -2.93 20.23 -8.51
CA LEU A 349 -2.09 20.20 -7.30
C LEU A 349 -2.64 19.23 -6.26
N ARG A 350 -3.96 19.20 -6.05
CA ARG A 350 -4.60 18.24 -5.15
C ARG A 350 -4.43 16.79 -5.63
N ILE A 351 -4.58 16.55 -6.94
CA ILE A 351 -4.32 15.23 -7.53
C ILE A 351 -2.86 14.81 -7.29
N GLY A 352 -1.89 15.68 -7.60
CA GLY A 352 -0.48 15.38 -7.38
C GLY A 352 -0.17 15.09 -5.91
N THR A 353 -0.75 15.85 -5.00
CA THR A 353 -0.56 15.66 -3.54
C THR A 353 -1.18 14.36 -3.05
N LEU A 354 -2.39 14.02 -3.49
CA LEU A 354 -3.06 12.78 -3.15
C LEU A 354 -2.30 11.56 -3.69
N MET A 355 -1.84 11.63 -4.93
CA MET A 355 -1.06 10.57 -5.56
C MET A 355 0.33 10.37 -4.93
N ASN A 356 0.86 11.37 -4.21
CA ASN A 356 2.11 11.24 -3.46
C ASN A 356 1.92 10.52 -2.11
N ALA A 357 0.69 10.21 -1.69
CA ALA A 357 0.44 9.40 -0.50
C ALA A 357 0.96 7.98 -0.72
N ARG A 358 1.90 7.58 0.12
CA ARG A 358 2.53 6.25 0.13
C ARG A 358 2.09 5.49 1.37
N GLY A 359 2.75 4.42 1.73
CA GLY A 359 2.43 3.72 2.97
C GLY A 359 2.51 2.22 2.80
N LEU A 360 1.42 1.52 3.14
CA LEU A 360 1.37 0.07 3.22
C LEU A 360 1.94 -0.64 1.99
N MET A 361 1.51 -0.26 0.78
CA MET A 361 1.94 -0.90 -0.47
C MET A 361 3.44 -0.77 -0.72
N GLN A 362 3.99 0.41 -0.45
CA GLN A 362 5.44 0.62 -0.57
C GLN A 362 6.21 -0.21 0.48
N LEU A 363 5.73 -0.27 1.72
CA LEU A 363 6.36 -1.10 2.76
C LEU A 363 6.33 -2.58 2.41
N ILE A 364 5.25 -3.08 1.80
CA ILE A 364 5.19 -4.46 1.30
C ILE A 364 6.28 -4.68 0.25
N ALA A 365 6.36 -3.80 -0.75
CA ALA A 365 7.37 -3.90 -1.80
C ALA A 365 8.80 -3.88 -1.23
N ILE A 366 9.08 -3.00 -0.27
CA ILE A 366 10.39 -2.89 0.40
C ILE A 366 10.72 -4.18 1.17
N ASN A 367 9.75 -4.73 1.92
CA ASN A 367 9.92 -6.00 2.63
C ASN A 367 10.17 -7.17 1.68
N VAL A 368 9.50 -7.18 0.52
CA VAL A 368 9.80 -8.14 -0.55
C VAL A 368 11.23 -7.99 -1.03
N GLY A 369 11.68 -6.77 -1.32
CA GLY A 369 13.07 -6.53 -1.76
C GLY A 369 14.11 -6.98 -0.74
N LEU A 370 13.82 -6.84 0.55
CA LEU A 370 14.70 -7.34 1.61
C LEU A 370 14.68 -8.88 1.68
N ALA A 371 13.49 -9.49 1.61
CA ALA A 371 13.32 -10.94 1.67
C ALA A 371 13.93 -11.66 0.46
N GLU A 372 13.86 -11.06 -0.72
CA GLU A 372 14.47 -11.56 -1.96
C GLU A 372 15.98 -11.22 -2.07
N GLY A 373 16.53 -10.52 -1.07
CA GLY A 373 17.93 -10.11 -1.06
C GLY A 373 18.31 -9.12 -2.17
N ILE A 374 17.35 -8.32 -2.67
CA ILE A 374 17.58 -7.31 -3.73
C ILE A 374 18.21 -6.05 -3.16
N VAL A 375 17.85 -5.69 -1.93
CA VAL A 375 18.34 -4.47 -1.26
C VAL A 375 19.03 -4.78 0.04
N SER A 376 20.03 -3.96 0.38
CA SER A 376 20.71 -3.99 1.68
C SER A 376 19.79 -3.46 2.80
N ARG A 377 20.15 -3.69 4.06
CA ARG A 377 19.45 -3.09 5.22
C ARG A 377 19.52 -1.56 5.19
N SER A 378 20.63 -1.00 4.72
CA SER A 378 20.81 0.45 4.56
C SER A 378 19.79 1.00 3.56
N MET A 379 19.68 0.38 2.39
CA MET A 379 18.69 0.75 1.37
C MET A 379 17.26 0.53 1.86
N PHE A 380 16.98 -0.57 2.56
CA PHE A 380 15.67 -0.82 3.18
C PHE A 380 15.28 0.34 4.10
N THR A 381 16.19 0.76 4.99
CA THR A 381 15.97 1.88 5.91
C THR A 381 15.69 3.19 5.17
N VAL A 382 16.48 3.51 4.14
CA VAL A 382 16.25 4.69 3.29
C VAL A 382 14.83 4.68 2.71
N LEU A 383 14.42 3.57 2.11
CA LEU A 383 13.11 3.47 1.46
C LEU A 383 11.94 3.51 2.46
N VAL A 384 12.11 2.95 3.68
CA VAL A 384 11.11 3.07 4.76
C VAL A 384 10.98 4.53 5.21
N VAL A 385 12.08 5.24 5.39
CA VAL A 385 12.05 6.67 5.77
C VAL A 385 11.37 7.49 4.67
N VAL A 386 11.67 7.24 3.40
CA VAL A 386 10.97 7.89 2.27
C VAL A 386 9.46 7.62 2.35
N ALA A 387 9.05 6.37 2.61
CA ALA A 387 7.64 6.00 2.72
C ALA A 387 6.94 6.75 3.86
N VAL A 388 7.56 6.81 5.05
CA VAL A 388 7.01 7.52 6.22
C VAL A 388 6.92 9.02 5.94
N VAL A 389 7.99 9.66 5.49
CA VAL A 389 8.03 11.11 5.24
C VAL A 389 7.00 11.52 4.20
N THR A 390 6.95 10.84 3.06
CA THR A 390 6.00 11.19 1.98
C THR A 390 4.55 10.97 2.39
N THR A 391 4.28 10.00 3.25
CA THR A 391 2.93 9.75 3.78
C THR A 391 2.51 10.82 4.78
N VAL A 392 3.39 11.15 5.72
CA VAL A 392 3.14 12.21 6.72
C VAL A 392 2.85 13.56 6.06
N MET A 393 3.54 13.90 4.97
CA MET A 393 3.39 15.21 4.32
C MET A 393 2.12 15.34 3.47
N ALA A 394 1.45 14.25 3.08
CA ALA A 394 0.27 14.31 2.21
C ALA A 394 -0.89 15.12 2.83
N THR A 395 -1.22 14.87 4.09
CA THR A 395 -2.31 15.55 4.80
C THR A 395 -2.04 17.05 5.05
N PRO A 396 -0.86 17.47 5.54
CA PRO A 396 -0.53 18.91 5.66
C PRO A 396 -0.53 19.65 4.32
N LEU A 397 -0.01 19.04 3.26
CA LEU A 397 -0.01 19.67 1.93
C LEU A 397 -1.41 19.89 1.39
N LEU A 398 -2.33 18.92 1.55
CA LEU A 398 -3.73 19.13 1.17
C LEU A 398 -4.35 20.28 1.94
N SER A 399 -4.12 20.35 3.26
CA SER A 399 -4.63 21.44 4.09
C SER A 399 -4.03 22.81 3.73
N LEU A 400 -2.80 22.84 3.26
CA LEU A 400 -2.15 24.05 2.73
C LEU A 400 -2.85 24.53 1.45
N TRP A 401 -3.11 23.63 0.50
CA TRP A 401 -3.82 23.99 -0.73
C TRP A 401 -5.23 24.50 -0.45
N ASP A 402 -5.96 23.87 0.50
CA ASP A 402 -7.29 24.30 0.89
C ASP A 402 -7.30 25.72 1.48
N ARG A 403 -6.25 26.09 2.24
CA ARG A 403 -6.08 27.45 2.80
C ARG A 403 -5.73 28.47 1.71
N LEU A 404 -4.85 28.11 0.76
CA LEU A 404 -4.41 29.01 -0.30
C LEU A 404 -5.53 29.33 -1.30
N ASP A 405 -6.45 28.40 -1.52
CA ASP A 405 -7.62 28.59 -2.38
C ASP A 405 -8.76 29.37 -1.68
N GLY A 406 -8.54 29.88 -0.44
CA GLY A 406 -9.50 30.70 0.30
C GLY A 406 -10.78 29.98 0.73
N GLY A 407 -10.75 28.65 0.81
CA GLY A 407 -11.95 27.86 1.18
C GLY A 407 -13.06 27.89 0.11
N THR A 408 -12.84 28.51 -1.03
CA THR A 408 -13.79 28.68 -2.13
C THR A 408 -13.85 27.47 -3.06
N SER A 409 -13.22 26.37 -2.69
CA SER A 409 -13.50 25.11 -3.40
C SER A 409 -14.94 24.71 -3.09
N GLU A 410 -15.89 25.30 -3.81
CA GLU A 410 -17.15 24.62 -4.04
C GLU A 410 -16.78 23.20 -4.48
N VAL A 411 -17.09 22.27 -3.61
CA VAL A 411 -17.18 20.87 -3.96
C VAL A 411 -18.33 20.81 -4.97
N ALA A 412 -18.02 21.15 -6.24
CA ALA A 412 -18.99 20.98 -7.31
C ALA A 412 -19.28 19.48 -7.37
N PRO A 413 -20.43 19.03 -6.84
CA PRO A 413 -20.77 17.62 -6.94
C PRO A 413 -20.82 17.30 -8.43
N LEU A 414 -20.29 16.13 -8.79
CA LEU A 414 -20.49 15.60 -10.14
C LEU A 414 -21.98 15.73 -10.48
N PRO A 415 -22.35 16.21 -11.69
CA PRO A 415 -23.74 16.25 -12.09
C PRO A 415 -24.30 14.85 -11.86
N LYS A 416 -25.33 14.75 -11.01
CA LYS A 416 -26.04 13.50 -10.77
C LYS A 416 -26.58 13.07 -12.12
N THR A 417 -25.91 12.13 -12.77
CA THR A 417 -26.48 11.45 -13.94
C THR A 417 -27.78 10.82 -13.45
N PRO A 418 -28.95 11.21 -13.96
CA PRO A 418 -30.20 10.59 -13.54
C PRO A 418 -30.04 9.08 -13.78
N LEU A 419 -30.32 8.29 -12.75
CA LEU A 419 -30.40 6.83 -12.90
C LEU A 419 -31.41 6.58 -14.07
N PRO A 420 -31.08 5.68 -15.01
CA PRO A 420 -31.99 5.33 -16.06
C PRO A 420 -33.31 4.92 -15.42
N ASP A 421 -34.41 5.49 -15.92
CA ASP A 421 -35.74 5.25 -15.43
C ASP A 421 -36.02 3.73 -15.42
N PRO A 422 -36.33 3.12 -14.29
CA PRO A 422 -36.61 1.68 -14.25
C PRO A 422 -37.78 1.26 -15.18
N ALA A 423 -38.58 2.20 -15.66
CA ALA A 423 -39.65 1.97 -16.65
C ALA A 423 -39.12 1.80 -18.10
N ALA A 424 -37.85 2.08 -18.39
CA ALA A 424 -37.27 1.91 -19.75
C ALA A 424 -36.63 0.52 -19.96
N LEU A 425 -36.75 -0.40 -19.01
CA LEU A 425 -36.23 -1.77 -19.05
C LEU A 425 -37.30 -2.87 -19.02
N THR A 426 -38.56 -2.50 -19.33
CA THR A 426 -39.63 -3.47 -19.56
C THR A 426 -39.80 -3.77 -21.03
#